data_38e186337ba38871cb4467d41247c62d
#
_entry.id   38e186337ba38871cb4467d41247c62d
#
_cell.length_a   1.000
_cell.length_b   1.000
_cell.length_c   1.000
_cell.angle_alpha   90.00
_cell.angle_beta   90.00
_cell.angle_gamma   90.00
#
_symmetry.space_group_name_H-M   'P 1'
#
loop_
_entity.id
_entity.type
_entity.pdbx_description
1 polymer ?
#
loop_
_entity_poly.entity_id
_entity_poly.type
_entity_poly.pdbx_seq_one_letter_code
_entity_poly.pdbx_strand_id
1 'polypeptide(L)'
;LKVREVYNLYEGIKELIDKELSITTAFKIQKNFTKLEDEVKQAEVIRKKIIDKYKEGEFEGNAKIKDDCIDKFNEEIEELFNQDVELDLKEINISELENIKIKPITLSRLDLIIIE
;
A
#
# COMPACT_ATOMS: atom_id res chain seq x y z
N LEU A 1 -7.56 4.28 8.65
CA LEU A 1 -6.62 3.32 8.03
C LEU A 1 -5.24 3.42 8.65
N LYS A 2 -4.60 2.30 8.84
CA LYS A 2 -3.19 2.26 9.20
C LYS A 2 -2.33 2.30 7.94
N VAL A 3 -1.12 2.81 8.06
CA VAL A 3 -0.17 2.85 6.94
C VAL A 3 -0.01 1.47 6.31
N ARG A 4 0.09 0.38 7.11
CA ARG A 4 0.16 -0.99 6.56
C ARG A 4 -1.04 -1.34 5.68
N GLU A 5 -2.22 -0.87 6.05
CA GLU A 5 -3.44 -1.08 5.25
C GLU A 5 -3.41 -0.29 3.94
N VAL A 6 -2.84 0.92 3.98
CA VAL A 6 -2.62 1.73 2.78
C VAL A 6 -1.72 0.99 1.78
N TYR A 7 -0.59 0.43 2.25
CA TYR A 7 0.30 -0.37 1.40
C TYR A 7 -0.41 -1.58 0.80
N ASN A 8 -1.19 -2.27 1.62
CA ASN A 8 -1.92 -3.45 1.18
C ASN A 8 -2.95 -3.12 0.10
N LEU A 9 -3.74 -2.06 0.32
CA LEU A 9 -4.70 -1.57 -0.67
C LEU A 9 -4.01 -1.12 -1.96
N TYR A 10 -2.89 -0.43 -1.84
CA TYR A 10 -2.12 0.03 -2.99
C TYR A 10 -1.66 -1.13 -3.86
N GLU A 11 -1.14 -2.20 -3.26
CA GLU A 11 -0.76 -3.41 -4.00
C GLU A 11 -1.96 -4.04 -4.71
N GLY A 12 -3.12 -4.06 -4.06
CA GLY A 12 -4.35 -4.57 -4.67
C GLY A 12 -4.84 -3.72 -5.84
N ILE A 13 -4.83 -2.40 -5.66
CA ILE A 13 -5.27 -1.46 -6.71
C ILE A 13 -4.35 -1.53 -7.95
N LYS A 14 -3.06 -1.71 -7.78
CA LYS A 14 -2.13 -1.84 -8.91
C LYS A 14 -2.49 -3.00 -9.84
N GLU A 15 -3.07 -4.06 -9.30
CA GLU A 15 -3.52 -5.19 -10.11
C GLU A 15 -4.75 -4.85 -10.98
N LEU A 16 -5.50 -3.82 -10.62
CA LEU A 16 -6.70 -3.41 -11.34
C LEU A 16 -6.49 -2.24 -12.31
N ILE A 17 -5.41 -1.46 -12.13
CA ILE A 17 -5.23 -0.20 -12.84
C ILE A 17 -5.14 -0.37 -14.37
N ASP A 18 -4.64 -1.51 -14.84
CA ASP A 18 -4.47 -1.80 -16.26
C ASP A 18 -5.57 -2.68 -16.83
N LYS A 19 -6.57 -3.06 -16.04
CA LYS A 19 -7.68 -3.87 -16.53
C LYS A 19 -8.71 -3.01 -17.25
N GLU A 20 -9.40 -3.62 -18.22
CA GLU A 20 -10.53 -2.97 -18.87
C GLU A 20 -11.73 -2.99 -17.94
N LEU A 21 -12.19 -1.80 -17.57
CA LEU A 21 -13.28 -1.61 -16.62
C LEU A 21 -14.34 -0.68 -17.21
N SER A 22 -15.56 -0.77 -16.71
CA SER A 22 -16.58 0.24 -17.03
C SER A 22 -16.07 1.63 -16.60
N ILE A 23 -16.54 2.67 -17.25
CA ILE A 23 -16.10 4.05 -16.95
C ILE A 23 -16.29 4.39 -15.47
N THR A 24 -17.43 4.04 -14.89
CA THR A 24 -17.69 4.32 -13.48
C THR A 24 -16.69 3.64 -12.56
N THR A 25 -16.43 2.35 -12.79
CA THR A 25 -15.48 1.58 -11.98
C THR A 25 -14.05 2.07 -12.21
N ALA A 26 -13.67 2.30 -13.46
CA ALA A 26 -12.35 2.83 -13.80
C ALA A 26 -12.07 4.16 -13.09
N PHE A 27 -13.07 5.04 -13.03
CA PHE A 27 -12.95 6.33 -12.36
C PHE A 27 -12.71 6.17 -10.85
N LYS A 28 -13.43 5.26 -10.20
CA LYS A 28 -13.23 4.94 -8.78
C LYS A 28 -11.83 4.39 -8.52
N ILE A 29 -11.40 3.44 -9.34
CA ILE A 29 -10.07 2.81 -9.24
C ILE A 29 -8.99 3.87 -9.41
N GLN A 30 -9.10 4.73 -10.42
CA GLN A 30 -8.10 5.78 -10.66
C GLN A 30 -8.01 6.77 -9.50
N LYS A 31 -9.14 7.19 -8.95
CA LYS A 31 -9.15 8.09 -7.79
C LYS A 31 -8.52 7.45 -6.56
N ASN A 32 -8.87 6.22 -6.29
CA ASN A 32 -8.29 5.47 -5.16
C ASN A 32 -6.79 5.28 -5.35
N PHE A 33 -6.36 4.92 -6.56
CA PHE A 33 -4.96 4.74 -6.90
C PHE A 33 -4.15 6.02 -6.60
N THR A 34 -4.61 7.16 -7.07
CA THR A 34 -3.91 8.44 -6.86
C THR A 34 -3.75 8.76 -5.38
N LYS A 35 -4.81 8.59 -4.60
CA LYS A 35 -4.76 8.85 -3.15
C LYS A 35 -3.84 7.90 -2.41
N LEU A 36 -3.92 6.61 -2.73
CA LEU A 36 -3.06 5.59 -2.12
C LEU A 36 -1.60 5.78 -2.50
N GLU A 37 -1.32 6.06 -3.77
CA GLU A 37 0.05 6.31 -4.24
C GLU A 37 0.68 7.48 -3.52
N ASP A 38 -0.06 8.57 -3.34
CA ASP A 38 0.43 9.76 -2.64
C ASP A 38 0.82 9.44 -1.19
N GLU A 39 -0.04 8.71 -0.48
CA GLU A 39 0.26 8.28 0.90
C GLU A 39 1.46 7.33 0.97
N VAL A 40 1.55 6.39 0.03
CA VAL A 40 2.69 5.47 -0.04
C VAL A 40 3.99 6.23 -0.27
N LYS A 41 3.99 7.22 -1.17
CA LYS A 41 5.18 8.04 -1.42
C LYS A 41 5.64 8.78 -0.17
N GLN A 42 4.71 9.34 0.59
CA GLN A 42 5.03 10.02 1.85
C GLN A 42 5.59 9.04 2.90
N ALA A 43 4.96 7.87 3.03
CA ALA A 43 5.43 6.84 3.95
C ALA A 43 6.82 6.31 3.55
N GLU A 44 7.09 6.17 2.24
CA GLU A 44 8.39 5.73 1.74
C GLU A 44 9.51 6.74 2.08
N VAL A 45 9.21 8.03 2.10
CA VAL A 45 10.19 9.04 2.56
C VAL A 45 10.61 8.76 4.00
N ILE A 46 9.65 8.49 4.87
CA ILE A 46 9.92 8.19 6.29
C ILE A 46 10.64 6.85 6.43
N ARG A 47 10.17 5.83 5.72
CA ARG A 47 10.79 4.50 5.73
C ARG A 47 12.27 4.58 5.32
N LYS A 48 12.58 5.33 4.28
CA LYS A 48 13.96 5.55 3.83
C LYS A 48 14.81 6.23 4.90
N LYS A 49 14.26 7.23 5.59
CA LYS A 49 14.95 7.89 6.70
C LYS A 49 15.28 6.93 7.83
N ILE A 50 14.37 6.03 8.16
CA ILE A 50 14.60 4.99 9.18
C ILE A 50 15.72 4.05 8.74
N ILE A 51 15.67 3.59 7.49
CA ILE A 51 16.72 2.73 6.92
C ILE A 51 18.07 3.43 6.98
N ASP A 52 18.16 4.68 6.51
CA ASP A 52 19.41 5.45 6.48
C ASP A 52 19.98 5.67 7.88
N LYS A 53 19.12 5.82 8.87
CA LYS A 53 19.52 6.02 10.27
C LYS A 53 20.25 4.81 10.85
N TYR A 54 19.85 3.61 10.46
CA TYR A 54 20.35 2.36 11.05
C TYR A 54 21.20 1.50 10.11
N LYS A 55 21.34 1.91 8.85
CA LYS A 55 22.10 1.10 7.91
C LYS A 55 23.59 1.15 8.20
N GLU A 56 24.25 0.01 8.04
CA GLU A 56 25.70 -0.13 8.08
C GLU A 56 26.34 0.27 6.75
N GLY A 57 25.59 0.00 5.66
CA GLY A 57 26.05 0.28 4.30
C GLY A 57 25.07 -0.35 3.32
N GLU A 58 25.37 -0.24 2.03
CA GLU A 58 24.60 -0.90 0.98
C GLU A 58 25.38 -2.09 0.43
N PHE A 59 24.69 -3.22 0.29
CA PHE A 59 25.24 -4.44 -0.22
C PHE A 59 24.37 -4.95 -1.37
N GLU A 60 24.92 -5.06 -2.57
CA GLU A 60 24.17 -5.45 -3.78
C GLU A 60 22.91 -4.62 -4.02
N GLY A 61 22.97 -3.30 -3.76
CA GLY A 61 21.85 -2.40 -3.93
C GLY A 61 20.83 -2.42 -2.79
N ASN A 62 21.04 -3.25 -1.77
CA ASN A 62 20.18 -3.34 -0.60
C ASN A 62 20.89 -2.79 0.63
N ALA A 63 20.15 -2.06 1.46
CA ALA A 63 20.67 -1.56 2.72
C ALA A 63 20.78 -2.70 3.73
N LYS A 64 21.91 -2.77 4.42
CA LYS A 64 22.11 -3.70 5.53
C LYS A 64 21.98 -2.93 6.84
N ILE A 65 21.09 -3.39 7.71
CA ILE A 65 20.91 -2.79 9.03
C ILE A 65 21.98 -3.31 9.99
N LYS A 66 22.52 -2.42 10.83
CA LYS A 66 23.51 -2.78 11.85
C LYS A 66 22.91 -3.82 12.80
N ASP A 67 23.67 -4.88 13.10
CA ASP A 67 23.19 -5.98 13.93
C ASP A 67 22.71 -5.53 15.32
N ASP A 68 23.39 -4.56 15.93
CA ASP A 68 23.04 -4.03 17.24
C ASP A 68 21.86 -3.04 17.19
N CYS A 69 21.37 -2.68 15.99
CA CYS A 69 20.28 -1.74 15.79
C CYS A 69 18.99 -2.41 15.28
N ILE A 70 19.00 -3.71 15.01
CA ILE A 70 17.87 -4.41 14.40
C ILE A 70 16.59 -4.22 15.23
N ASP A 71 16.66 -4.34 16.54
CA ASP A 71 15.48 -4.20 17.40
C ASP A 71 14.88 -2.79 17.32
N LYS A 72 15.71 -1.77 17.38
CA LYS A 72 15.27 -0.38 17.25
C LYS A 72 14.72 -0.08 15.86
N PHE A 73 15.39 -0.60 14.83
CA PHE A 73 14.94 -0.46 13.45
C PHE A 73 13.54 -1.06 13.28
N ASN A 74 13.34 -2.29 13.73
CA ASN A 74 12.04 -2.96 13.63
C ASN A 74 10.95 -2.22 14.42
N GLU A 75 11.29 -1.68 15.59
CA GLU A 75 10.36 -0.90 16.41
C GLU A 75 9.90 0.37 15.68
N GLU A 76 10.82 1.11 15.05
CA GLU A 76 10.48 2.32 14.32
C GLU A 76 9.69 2.01 13.03
N ILE A 77 10.01 0.92 12.33
CA ILE A 77 9.25 0.47 11.16
C ILE A 77 7.81 0.11 11.57
N GLU A 78 7.64 -0.64 12.68
CA GLU A 78 6.30 -0.98 13.19
C GLU A 78 5.53 0.27 13.61
N GLU A 79 6.19 1.23 14.22
CA GLU A 79 5.56 2.50 14.58
C GLU A 79 5.06 3.25 13.34
N LEU A 80 5.84 3.28 12.26
CA LEU A 80 5.42 3.87 10.99
C LEU A 80 4.20 3.14 10.43
N PHE A 81 4.25 1.82 10.35
CA PHE A 81 3.16 1.02 9.77
C PHE A 81 1.88 1.05 10.60
N ASN A 82 1.96 1.41 11.86
CA ASN A 82 0.80 1.54 12.75
C ASN A 82 0.25 2.97 12.83
N GLN A 83 0.84 3.95 12.12
CA GLN A 83 0.29 5.29 12.07
C GLN A 83 -1.07 5.29 11.40
N ASP A 84 -2.01 6.08 11.93
CA ASP A 84 -3.33 6.24 11.36
C ASP A 84 -3.31 7.28 10.24
N VAL A 85 -4.01 6.97 9.16
CA VAL A 85 -4.15 7.83 7.98
C VAL A 85 -5.63 7.99 7.67
N GLU A 86 -6.07 9.20 7.41
CA GLU A 86 -7.42 9.46 6.92
C GLU A 86 -7.40 9.60 5.41
N LEU A 87 -8.09 8.68 4.73
CA LEU A 87 -8.26 8.70 3.28
C LEU A 87 -9.73 8.52 2.95
N ASP A 88 -10.25 9.38 2.09
CA ASP A 88 -11.59 9.24 1.53
C ASP A 88 -11.49 8.41 0.25
N LEU A 89 -11.63 7.10 0.40
CA LEU A 89 -11.58 6.14 -0.71
C LEU A 89 -12.98 5.81 -1.19
N LYS A 90 -13.12 5.60 -2.50
CA LYS A 90 -14.38 5.18 -3.11
C LYS A 90 -14.60 3.70 -2.87
N GLU A 91 -15.78 3.35 -2.37
CA GLU A 91 -16.19 1.95 -2.23
C GLU A 91 -16.57 1.38 -3.59
N ILE A 92 -16.23 0.11 -3.79
CA ILE A 92 -16.50 -0.61 -5.03
C ILE A 92 -17.42 -1.77 -4.70
N ASN A 93 -18.58 -1.84 -5.35
CA ASN A 93 -19.48 -2.98 -5.19
C ASN A 93 -18.88 -4.18 -5.90
N ILE A 94 -18.92 -5.35 -5.26
CA ILE A 94 -18.37 -6.58 -5.84
C ILE A 94 -18.94 -6.88 -7.24
N SER A 95 -20.18 -6.50 -7.50
CA SER A 95 -20.83 -6.67 -8.80
C SER A 95 -20.13 -5.87 -9.91
N GLU A 96 -19.44 -4.80 -9.59
CA GLU A 96 -18.68 -4.01 -10.58
C GLU A 96 -17.47 -4.78 -11.11
N LEU A 97 -17.07 -5.84 -10.44
CA LEU A 97 -15.90 -6.66 -10.79
C LEU A 97 -16.26 -8.03 -11.36
N GLU A 98 -17.55 -8.33 -11.55
CA GLU A 98 -18.04 -9.67 -11.95
C GLU A 98 -17.42 -10.23 -13.23
N ASN A 99 -17.21 -9.38 -14.23
CA ASN A 99 -16.71 -9.82 -15.54
C ASN A 99 -15.19 -9.68 -15.67
N ILE A 100 -14.50 -9.49 -14.54
CA ILE A 100 -13.06 -9.23 -14.52
C ILE A 100 -12.38 -10.41 -13.86
N LYS A 101 -11.30 -10.88 -14.47
CA LYS A 101 -10.47 -11.94 -13.89
C LYS A 101 -9.56 -11.32 -12.83
N ILE A 102 -9.76 -11.73 -11.58
CA ILE A 102 -9.02 -11.19 -10.44
C ILE A 102 -8.50 -12.37 -9.61
N LYS A 103 -7.26 -12.25 -9.15
CA LYS A 103 -6.66 -13.25 -8.25
C LYS A 103 -7.30 -13.14 -6.87
N PRO A 104 -7.48 -14.26 -6.15
CA PRO A 104 -7.99 -14.22 -4.78
C PRO A 104 -7.19 -13.31 -3.85
N ILE A 105 -5.86 -13.28 -4.00
CA ILE A 105 -5.01 -12.39 -3.17
C ILE A 105 -5.32 -10.91 -3.42
N THR A 106 -5.62 -10.55 -4.66
CA THR A 106 -5.99 -9.19 -5.02
C THR A 106 -7.29 -8.77 -4.34
N LEU A 107 -8.31 -9.65 -4.36
CA LEU A 107 -9.57 -9.40 -3.66
C LEU A 107 -9.36 -9.25 -2.15
N SER A 108 -8.52 -10.10 -1.57
CA SER A 108 -8.18 -10.01 -0.15
C SER A 108 -7.55 -8.66 0.20
N ARG A 109 -6.65 -8.16 -0.63
CA ARG A 109 -6.01 -6.86 -0.43
C ARG A 109 -6.97 -5.69 -0.54
N LEU A 110 -8.04 -5.84 -1.33
CA LEU A 110 -9.04 -4.79 -1.57
C LEU A 110 -10.21 -4.84 -0.61
N ASP A 111 -10.23 -5.78 0.32
CA ASP A 111 -11.38 -6.05 1.20
C ASP A 111 -11.95 -4.81 1.87
N LEU A 112 -11.12 -3.89 2.31
CA LEU A 112 -11.55 -2.67 3.02
C LEU A 112 -12.39 -1.73 2.15
N ILE A 113 -12.30 -1.80 0.83
CA ILE A 113 -13.01 -0.90 -0.08
C ILE A 113 -14.05 -1.63 -0.93
N ILE A 114 -14.15 -2.94 -0.82
CA ILE A 114 -15.16 -3.73 -1.54
C ILE A 114 -16.36 -3.94 -0.64
N ILE A 115 -17.54 -3.65 -1.20
CA ILE A 115 -18.83 -3.89 -0.55
C ILE A 115 -19.64 -4.88 -1.38
N GLU A 116 -20.52 -5.57 -0.72
CA GLU A 116 -21.42 -6.56 -1.36
C GLU A 116 -22.80 -5.98 -1.71
#